data_c45c1338ad9067e67b397f8c0e131ffa
#
_entry.id   c45c1338ad9067e67b397f8c0e131ffa
#
_cell.length_a   1.000
_cell.length_b   1.000
_cell.length_c   1.000
_cell.angle_alpha   90.00
_cell.angle_beta   90.00
_cell.angle_gamma   90.00
#
_symmetry.space_group_name_H-M   'P 1'
#
loop_
_entity.id
_entity.type
_entity.pdbx_description
1 polymer ?
#
loop_
_entity_poly.entity_id
_entity_poly.type
_entity_poly.pdbx_seq_one_letter_code
_entity_poly.pdbx_strand_id
1 'polypeptide(L)'
;IVTFMNRNSTKIYNYKQIADGIDYKNPRQRELVVQSLHKLLSESRIKETEKGKYIINLNIEGTLTGTIDFNQAGNAYVRVDDMKDDVFIHSKNVKDALQGDKVLIVTYHFKGKKMEGSVLEVLERKRDEFVGTLQLINDKDFGFVVCDKKTINTDIFVPRGKLGGAENGDKVVVKMVEWRAGEKNPEGEITRVLGAPGEHETEIHSILAEYGLPYNFPEEVEKEADEIDQQIHESEVAKRRDMRKICTFTIDPKDAKDFDDALSI
;
A
#
# COMPACT_ATOMS: atom_id res chain seq x y z
N ILE A 1 -7.51 1.97 28.93
CA ILE A 1 -6.80 3.25 28.86
C ILE A 1 -5.76 3.19 27.76
N VAL A 2 -4.75 2.33 27.86
CA VAL A 2 -3.66 2.23 26.87
C VAL A 2 -4.20 2.03 25.45
N THR A 3 -5.15 1.11 25.25
CA THR A 3 -5.80 0.86 23.95
C THR A 3 -6.48 2.12 23.38
N PHE A 4 -7.09 2.93 24.24
CA PHE A 4 -7.69 4.19 23.86
C PHE A 4 -6.64 5.23 23.45
N MET A 5 -5.58 5.39 24.26
CA MET A 5 -4.51 6.36 23.98
C MET A 5 -3.71 5.99 22.73
N ASN A 6 -3.53 4.70 22.44
CA ASN A 6 -2.85 4.21 21.23
C ASN A 6 -3.57 4.54 19.92
N ARG A 7 -4.88 4.80 19.94
CA ARG A 7 -5.61 5.25 18.74
C ARG A 7 -5.04 6.55 18.16
N ASN A 8 -4.41 7.36 19.02
CA ASN A 8 -3.65 8.53 18.63
C ASN A 8 -2.50 8.72 19.61
N SER A 9 -1.39 8.05 19.35
CA SER A 9 -0.23 7.93 20.23
C SER A 9 0.53 9.24 20.44
N THR A 10 0.36 10.21 19.57
CA THR A 10 0.98 11.55 19.67
C THR A 10 0.10 12.54 20.44
N LYS A 11 -1.16 12.20 20.70
CA LYS A 11 -2.10 13.09 21.37
C LYS A 11 -1.90 13.06 22.88
N ILE A 12 -1.89 14.24 23.47
CA ILE A 12 -1.88 14.44 24.93
C ILE A 12 -3.31 14.44 25.45
N TYR A 13 -3.59 13.68 26.47
CA TYR A 13 -4.91 13.51 27.06
C TYR A 13 -4.90 13.90 28.53
N ASN A 14 -5.97 14.53 29.02
CA ASN A 14 -6.25 14.63 30.45
C ASN A 14 -7.13 13.45 30.90
N TYR A 15 -7.23 13.25 32.23
CA TYR A 15 -7.98 12.11 32.78
C TYR A 15 -9.48 12.10 32.41
N LYS A 16 -10.09 13.28 32.19
CA LYS A 16 -11.50 13.39 31.77
C LYS A 16 -11.68 12.89 30.33
N GLN A 17 -10.81 13.32 29.42
CA GLN A 17 -10.81 12.87 28.03
C GLN A 17 -10.59 11.36 27.92
N ILE A 18 -9.72 10.80 28.77
CA ILE A 18 -9.49 9.36 28.82
C ILE A 18 -10.74 8.64 29.34
N ALA A 19 -11.32 9.11 30.44
CA ALA A 19 -12.52 8.53 31.04
C ALA A 19 -13.70 8.55 30.05
N ASP A 20 -13.94 9.68 29.41
CA ASP A 20 -15.01 9.84 28.40
C ASP A 20 -14.75 8.94 27.19
N GLY A 21 -13.50 8.80 26.74
CA GLY A 21 -13.10 7.98 25.62
C GLY A 21 -13.22 6.47 25.83
N ILE A 22 -13.26 6.02 27.08
CA ILE A 22 -13.53 4.62 27.45
C ILE A 22 -14.91 4.41 28.07
N ASP A 23 -15.80 5.41 27.93
CA ASP A 23 -17.19 5.44 28.42
C ASP A 23 -17.35 5.32 29.97
N TYR A 24 -16.36 5.83 30.72
CA TYR A 24 -16.35 5.86 32.18
C TYR A 24 -16.84 7.24 32.68
N LYS A 25 -18.17 7.40 32.83
CA LYS A 25 -18.82 8.72 33.04
C LYS A 25 -19.13 9.06 34.50
N ASN A 26 -19.34 8.04 35.35
CA ASN A 26 -19.70 8.29 36.75
C ASN A 26 -18.47 8.58 37.63
N PRO A 27 -18.62 9.26 38.80
CA PRO A 27 -17.50 9.64 39.67
C PRO A 27 -16.62 8.47 40.10
N ARG A 28 -17.22 7.34 40.46
CA ARG A 28 -16.49 6.13 40.91
C ARG A 28 -15.63 5.52 39.79
N GLN A 29 -16.16 5.51 38.55
CA GLN A 29 -15.41 5.07 37.37
C GLN A 29 -14.25 6.00 37.05
N ARG A 30 -14.45 7.32 37.16
CA ARG A 30 -13.39 8.32 36.95
C ARG A 30 -12.25 8.19 37.96
N GLU A 31 -12.56 7.84 39.21
CA GLU A 31 -11.56 7.54 40.24
C GLU A 31 -10.71 6.33 39.86
N LEU A 32 -11.32 5.26 39.34
CA LEU A 32 -10.60 4.09 38.81
C LEU A 32 -9.67 4.46 37.65
N VAL A 33 -10.08 5.41 36.80
CA VAL A 33 -9.20 5.90 35.72
C VAL A 33 -7.97 6.58 36.32
N VAL A 34 -8.12 7.43 37.33
CA VAL A 34 -6.99 8.11 37.97
C VAL A 34 -6.04 7.10 38.62
N GLN A 35 -6.56 6.11 39.37
CA GLN A 35 -5.75 5.04 39.96
C GLN A 35 -4.98 4.25 38.91
N SER A 36 -5.66 3.93 37.79
CA SER A 36 -5.04 3.22 36.66
C SER A 36 -3.96 4.06 35.95
N LEU A 37 -4.14 5.37 35.85
CA LEU A 37 -3.12 6.27 35.30
C LEU A 37 -1.88 6.32 36.17
N HIS A 38 -2.03 6.38 37.52
CA HIS A 38 -0.91 6.31 38.45
C HIS A 38 -0.13 4.99 38.31
N LYS A 39 -0.84 3.86 38.16
CA LYS A 39 -0.22 2.56 37.89
C LYS A 39 0.53 2.54 36.56
N LEU A 40 -0.08 3.05 35.49
CA LEU A 40 0.57 3.12 34.18
C LEU A 40 1.78 4.05 34.16
N LEU A 41 1.78 5.12 34.97
CA LEU A 41 2.97 5.98 35.17
C LEU A 41 4.09 5.21 35.87
N SER A 42 3.77 4.48 36.96
CA SER A 42 4.76 3.69 37.68
C SER A 42 5.35 2.55 36.83
N GLU A 43 4.57 2.00 35.91
CA GLU A 43 5.00 1.02 34.91
C GLU A 43 5.69 1.66 33.70
N SER A 44 5.93 2.97 33.69
CA SER A 44 6.50 3.73 32.56
C SER A 44 5.75 3.57 31.23
N ARG A 45 4.49 3.15 31.26
CA ARG A 45 3.67 2.91 30.05
C ARG A 45 3.06 4.18 29.48
N ILE A 46 2.97 5.22 30.28
CA ILE A 46 2.60 6.57 29.87
C ILE A 46 3.60 7.54 30.48
N LYS A 47 3.68 8.74 29.91
CA LYS A 47 4.44 9.87 30.47
C LYS A 47 3.47 10.99 30.82
N GLU A 48 3.69 11.67 31.92
CA GLU A 48 3.04 12.93 32.24
C GLU A 48 3.89 14.06 31.63
N THR A 49 3.32 14.78 30.66
CA THR A 49 3.99 15.88 29.96
C THR A 49 3.84 17.21 30.71
N GLU A 50 2.68 17.40 31.31
CA GLU A 50 2.32 18.51 32.18
C GLU A 50 1.39 17.95 33.25
N LYS A 51 1.25 18.63 34.38
CA LYS A 51 0.41 18.18 35.50
C LYS A 51 -1.00 17.79 35.03
N GLY A 52 -1.33 16.53 35.19
CA GLY A 52 -2.63 15.95 34.77
C GLY A 52 -2.80 15.74 33.24
N LYS A 53 -1.73 15.85 32.46
CA LYS A 53 -1.71 15.58 31.01
C LYS A 53 -0.78 14.42 30.68
N TYR A 54 -1.31 13.42 30.02
CA TYR A 54 -0.68 12.14 29.79
C TYR A 54 -0.54 11.86 28.30
N ILE A 55 0.61 11.30 27.92
CA ILE A 55 0.89 10.76 26.58
C ILE A 55 1.39 9.33 26.72
N ILE A 56 1.14 8.51 25.71
CA ILE A 56 1.69 7.16 25.66
C ILE A 56 3.22 7.22 25.62
N ASN A 57 3.88 6.33 26.35
CA ASN A 57 5.34 6.25 26.31
C ASN A 57 5.77 5.25 25.24
N LEU A 58 6.22 5.72 24.11
CA LEU A 58 6.64 4.89 22.97
C LEU A 58 7.97 4.15 23.19
N ASN A 59 8.72 4.46 24.27
CA ASN A 59 9.97 3.79 24.62
C ASN A 59 9.75 2.64 25.63
N ILE A 60 8.65 1.91 25.53
CA ILE A 60 8.32 0.84 26.48
C ILE A 60 9.00 -0.46 26.08
N GLU A 61 9.55 -1.16 27.06
CA GLU A 61 9.76 -2.61 27.01
C GLU A 61 8.41 -3.27 26.68
N GLY A 62 8.27 -3.80 25.45
CA GLY A 62 7.01 -4.41 24.96
C GLY A 62 6.52 -3.86 23.64
N THR A 63 7.25 -2.94 23.00
CA THR A 63 7.04 -2.66 21.58
C THR A 63 7.83 -3.64 20.74
N LEU A 64 7.18 -4.15 19.68
CA LEU A 64 7.78 -5.07 18.74
C LEU A 64 7.70 -4.45 17.33
N THR A 65 8.66 -4.81 16.52
CA THR A 65 8.66 -4.45 15.09
C THR A 65 8.42 -5.71 14.29
N GLY A 66 7.56 -5.62 13.28
CA GLY A 66 7.27 -6.76 12.42
C GLY A 66 6.54 -6.36 11.14
N THR A 67 6.28 -7.33 10.30
CA THR A 67 5.56 -7.16 9.04
C THR A 67 4.08 -7.50 9.25
N ILE A 68 3.20 -6.58 8.84
CA ILE A 68 1.75 -6.74 8.97
C ILE A 68 1.15 -7.50 7.78
N ASP A 69 0.27 -8.45 8.07
CA ASP A 69 -0.46 -9.26 7.10
C ASP A 69 -1.96 -9.26 7.43
N PHE A 70 -2.80 -8.85 6.46
CA PHE A 70 -4.25 -8.72 6.65
C PHE A 70 -4.98 -9.98 6.22
N ASN A 71 -5.99 -10.36 6.99
CA ASN A 71 -6.93 -11.39 6.59
C ASN A 71 -8.17 -10.80 5.88
N GLN A 72 -9.01 -11.67 5.31
CA GLN A 72 -10.22 -11.26 4.59
C GLN A 72 -11.24 -10.51 5.44
N ALA A 73 -11.21 -10.66 6.76
CA ALA A 73 -12.10 -9.97 7.69
C ALA A 73 -11.60 -8.58 8.10
N GLY A 74 -10.47 -8.11 7.53
CA GLY A 74 -9.87 -6.81 7.84
C GLY A 74 -9.09 -6.74 9.15
N ASN A 75 -8.96 -7.86 9.87
CA ASN A 75 -8.02 -7.97 10.97
C ASN A 75 -6.62 -8.29 10.42
N ALA A 76 -5.58 -8.07 11.22
CA ALA A 76 -4.22 -8.33 10.79
C ALA A 76 -3.45 -9.21 11.77
N TYR A 77 -2.36 -9.75 11.28
CA TYR A 77 -1.33 -10.43 12.06
C TYR A 77 0.00 -9.73 11.81
N VAL A 78 0.78 -9.52 12.85
CA VAL A 78 2.14 -8.98 12.71
C VAL A 78 3.12 -10.10 12.98
N ARG A 79 3.88 -10.45 11.95
CA ARG A 79 4.99 -11.40 12.05
C ARG A 79 6.22 -10.68 12.58
N VAL A 80 6.74 -11.15 13.71
CA VAL A 80 7.93 -10.67 14.35
C VAL A 80 9.02 -11.74 14.21
N ASP A 81 10.20 -11.36 13.72
CA ASP A 81 11.24 -12.31 13.29
C ASP A 81 11.67 -13.35 14.35
N ASP A 82 11.75 -12.94 15.62
CA ASP A 82 12.20 -13.81 16.73
C ASP A 82 11.06 -14.47 17.51
N MET A 83 9.82 -14.40 16.99
CA MET A 83 8.64 -14.96 17.66
C MET A 83 8.06 -16.13 16.89
N LYS A 84 7.61 -17.17 17.63
CA LYS A 84 6.99 -18.35 17.06
C LYS A 84 5.57 -18.08 16.55
N ASP A 85 4.83 -17.23 17.25
CA ASP A 85 3.43 -16.92 16.98
C ASP A 85 3.29 -15.45 16.57
N ASP A 86 2.48 -15.20 15.55
CA ASP A 86 2.15 -13.85 15.08
C ASP A 86 1.27 -13.11 16.10
N VAL A 87 1.44 -11.80 16.18
CA VAL A 87 0.65 -10.92 17.04
C VAL A 87 -0.65 -10.55 16.33
N PHE A 88 -1.79 -10.86 16.92
CA PHE A 88 -3.10 -10.51 16.36
C PHE A 88 -3.42 -9.02 16.58
N ILE A 89 -3.82 -8.34 15.50
CA ILE A 89 -4.24 -6.93 15.51
C ILE A 89 -5.69 -6.83 15.02
N HIS A 90 -6.57 -6.34 15.87
CA HIS A 90 -7.95 -6.12 15.48
C HIS A 90 -8.03 -4.97 14.45
N SER A 91 -8.94 -5.04 13.47
CA SER A 91 -9.15 -4.06 12.39
C SER A 91 -9.18 -2.59 12.85
N LYS A 92 -9.77 -2.31 14.01
CA LYS A 92 -9.82 -0.96 14.62
C LYS A 92 -8.46 -0.46 15.17
N ASN A 93 -7.47 -1.33 15.27
CA ASN A 93 -6.16 -1.06 15.88
C ASN A 93 -5.01 -1.08 14.84
N VAL A 94 -5.32 -1.22 13.55
CA VAL A 94 -4.31 -1.27 12.48
C VAL A 94 -3.84 0.12 12.03
N LYS A 95 -4.54 1.19 12.43
CA LYS A 95 -4.32 2.57 11.98
C LYS A 95 -4.33 2.67 10.44
N ASP A 96 -3.29 3.30 9.89
CA ASP A 96 -3.03 3.52 8.47
C ASP A 96 -2.10 2.44 7.86
N ALA A 97 -1.81 1.35 8.59
CA ALA A 97 -0.99 0.27 8.07
C ALA A 97 -1.67 -0.45 6.90
N LEU A 98 -0.88 -0.82 5.92
CA LEU A 98 -1.28 -1.55 4.72
C LEU A 98 -0.60 -2.91 4.66
N GLN A 99 -1.06 -3.75 3.74
CA GLN A 99 -0.55 -5.10 3.52
C GLN A 99 0.96 -5.12 3.27
N GLY A 100 1.70 -5.78 4.15
CA GLY A 100 3.13 -5.99 4.07
C GLY A 100 3.99 -4.85 4.60
N ASP A 101 3.39 -3.80 5.18
CA ASP A 101 4.14 -2.72 5.82
C ASP A 101 4.95 -3.24 7.02
N LYS A 102 6.08 -2.61 7.28
CA LYS A 102 6.85 -2.79 8.50
C LYS A 102 6.33 -1.84 9.56
N VAL A 103 5.84 -2.40 10.66
CA VAL A 103 5.12 -1.65 11.70
C VAL A 103 5.75 -1.79 13.06
N LEU A 104 5.66 -0.73 13.86
CA LEU A 104 5.90 -0.76 15.29
C LEU A 104 4.56 -1.04 15.98
N ILE A 105 4.51 -2.06 16.81
CA ILE A 105 3.32 -2.47 17.55
C ILE A 105 3.57 -2.43 19.05
N VAL A 106 2.52 -2.21 19.83
CA VAL A 106 2.48 -2.52 21.26
C VAL A 106 1.68 -3.80 21.45
N THR A 107 2.15 -4.67 22.32
CA THR A 107 1.51 -5.96 22.60
C THR A 107 0.80 -5.97 23.92
N TYR A 108 -0.30 -6.77 23.98
CA TYR A 108 -1.08 -7.02 25.19
C TYR A 108 -1.12 -8.53 25.43
N HIS A 109 -0.75 -8.94 26.62
CA HIS A 109 -0.85 -10.33 27.02
C HIS A 109 -2.11 -10.56 27.84
N PHE A 110 -3.05 -11.34 27.32
CA PHE A 110 -4.20 -11.80 28.09
C PHE A 110 -3.95 -13.25 28.53
N LYS A 111 -4.06 -13.51 29.83
CA LYS A 111 -3.85 -14.84 30.42
C LYS A 111 -4.68 -15.91 29.67
N GLY A 112 -4.00 -16.88 29.02
CA GLY A 112 -4.65 -17.98 28.29
C GLY A 112 -5.15 -17.66 26.87
N LYS A 113 -4.82 -16.48 26.30
CA LYS A 113 -5.15 -16.09 24.93
C LYS A 113 -3.90 -15.83 24.10
N LYS A 114 -4.06 -15.87 22.76
CA LYS A 114 -3.02 -15.43 21.83
C LYS A 114 -2.65 -13.98 22.10
N MET A 115 -1.40 -13.63 21.78
CA MET A 115 -0.90 -12.26 21.93
C MET A 115 -1.67 -11.33 21.01
N GLU A 116 -2.22 -10.26 21.56
CA GLU A 116 -2.91 -9.21 20.80
C GLU A 116 -2.08 -7.92 20.85
N GLY A 117 -2.27 -7.03 19.87
CA GLY A 117 -1.54 -5.77 19.83
C GLY A 117 -2.32 -4.64 19.14
N SER A 118 -1.65 -3.50 19.05
CA SER A 118 -2.09 -2.34 18.26
C SER A 118 -0.91 -1.74 17.52
N VAL A 119 -1.11 -1.32 16.29
CA VAL A 119 -0.10 -0.58 15.53
C VAL A 119 0.11 0.78 16.19
N LEU A 120 1.35 1.12 16.46
CA LEU A 120 1.77 2.43 16.95
C LEU A 120 2.14 3.35 15.80
N GLU A 121 2.89 2.82 14.83
CA GLU A 121 3.47 3.56 13.73
C GLU A 121 3.79 2.63 12.57
N VAL A 122 3.67 3.13 11.34
CA VAL A 122 4.20 2.48 10.15
C VAL A 122 5.62 2.99 9.97
N LEU A 123 6.60 2.08 10.09
CA LEU A 123 8.03 2.41 9.99
C LEU A 123 8.49 2.48 8.54
N GLU A 124 7.97 1.55 7.72
CA GLU A 124 8.33 1.43 6.31
C GLU A 124 7.12 0.94 5.52
N ARG A 125 6.77 1.66 4.46
CA ARG A 125 5.74 1.24 3.50
C ARG A 125 6.32 0.21 2.55
N LYS A 126 5.64 -0.92 2.39
CA LYS A 126 5.98 -1.87 1.34
C LYS A 126 5.64 -1.34 -0.04
N ARG A 127 4.55 -0.58 -0.14
CA ARG A 127 4.03 -0.02 -1.39
C ARG A 127 3.40 1.34 -1.13
N ASP A 128 3.71 2.29 -1.97
CA ASP A 128 3.14 3.63 -1.98
C ASP A 128 2.38 3.95 -3.29
N GLU A 129 2.49 3.08 -4.31
CA GLU A 129 1.77 3.20 -5.58
C GLU A 129 0.65 2.18 -5.70
N PHE A 130 -0.50 2.63 -6.21
CA PHE A 130 -1.73 1.85 -6.37
C PHE A 130 -2.33 2.10 -7.74
N VAL A 131 -2.95 1.04 -8.30
CA VAL A 131 -3.73 1.14 -9.54
C VAL A 131 -5.20 1.25 -9.19
N GLY A 132 -5.91 2.12 -9.91
CA GLY A 132 -7.33 2.29 -9.74
C GLY A 132 -7.95 3.16 -10.81
N THR A 133 -9.25 3.43 -10.65
CA THR A 133 -10.02 4.26 -11.56
C THR A 133 -10.29 5.62 -10.93
N LEU A 134 -9.98 6.70 -11.65
CA LEU A 134 -10.23 8.06 -11.20
C LEU A 134 -11.72 8.40 -11.30
N GLN A 135 -12.27 8.88 -10.21
CA GLN A 135 -13.62 9.46 -10.15
C GLN A 135 -13.52 10.92 -9.76
N LEU A 136 -13.77 11.82 -10.72
CA LEU A 136 -13.84 13.25 -10.47
C LEU A 136 -15.17 13.61 -9.82
N ILE A 137 -15.16 14.58 -8.91
CA ILE A 137 -16.36 15.04 -8.20
C ILE A 137 -16.89 16.32 -8.82
N ASN A 138 -18.04 16.20 -9.55
CA ASN A 138 -18.91 17.32 -9.98
C ASN A 138 -18.12 18.54 -10.48
N ASP A 139 -17.45 18.46 -11.63
CA ASP A 139 -16.69 19.55 -12.26
C ASP A 139 -15.66 20.24 -11.34
N LYS A 140 -15.38 19.64 -10.21
CA LYS A 140 -14.31 20.08 -9.32
C LYS A 140 -12.99 19.46 -9.77
N ASP A 141 -11.96 20.28 -9.72
CA ASP A 141 -10.61 19.86 -10.09
C ASP A 141 -9.96 18.95 -9.04
N PHE A 142 -10.72 18.04 -8.43
CA PHE A 142 -10.24 17.00 -7.53
C PHE A 142 -11.08 15.73 -7.69
N GLY A 143 -10.55 14.61 -7.27
CA GLY A 143 -11.25 13.34 -7.36
C GLY A 143 -10.76 12.32 -6.33
N PHE A 144 -11.26 11.11 -6.50
CA PHE A 144 -10.83 9.95 -5.74
C PHE A 144 -10.40 8.86 -6.70
N VAL A 145 -9.32 8.17 -6.39
CA VAL A 145 -8.94 6.95 -7.08
C VAL A 145 -9.50 5.78 -6.31
N VAL A 146 -10.43 5.06 -6.95
CA VAL A 146 -10.99 3.80 -6.45
C VAL A 146 -10.04 2.68 -6.84
N CYS A 147 -9.31 2.13 -5.88
CA CYS A 147 -8.29 1.11 -6.14
C CYS A 147 -8.92 -0.22 -6.57
N ASP A 148 -8.32 -0.89 -7.56
CA ASP A 148 -8.83 -2.13 -8.14
C ASP A 148 -8.77 -3.31 -7.17
N LYS A 149 -7.71 -3.39 -6.38
CA LYS A 149 -7.56 -4.40 -5.35
C LYS A 149 -7.85 -3.82 -3.97
N LYS A 150 -8.41 -4.64 -3.10
CA LYS A 150 -8.62 -4.33 -1.68
C LYS A 150 -7.31 -4.33 -0.85
N THR A 151 -6.20 -3.91 -1.46
CA THR A 151 -4.92 -3.68 -0.77
C THR A 151 -5.00 -2.47 0.14
N ILE A 152 -5.87 -1.53 -0.21
CA ILE A 152 -6.28 -0.41 0.62
C ILE A 152 -7.81 -0.41 0.71
N ASN A 153 -8.36 -0.28 1.92
CA ASN A 153 -9.79 -0.34 2.17
C ASN A 153 -10.51 1.01 2.05
N THR A 154 -9.87 1.98 1.41
CA THR A 154 -10.39 3.33 1.22
C THR A 154 -9.91 3.88 -0.11
N ASP A 155 -10.65 4.83 -0.67
CA ASP A 155 -10.26 5.53 -1.88
C ASP A 155 -9.14 6.53 -1.58
N ILE A 156 -8.31 6.83 -2.56
CA ILE A 156 -7.22 7.80 -2.42
C ILE A 156 -7.71 9.15 -2.94
N PHE A 157 -7.69 10.16 -2.09
CA PHE A 157 -8.04 11.53 -2.45
C PHE A 157 -6.92 12.16 -3.30
N VAL A 158 -7.27 12.72 -4.44
CA VAL A 158 -6.34 13.41 -5.34
C VAL A 158 -6.77 14.86 -5.48
N PRO A 159 -6.00 15.81 -4.92
CA PRO A 159 -6.34 17.22 -4.97
C PRO A 159 -6.08 17.83 -6.35
N ARG A 160 -6.66 19.02 -6.58
CA ARG A 160 -6.35 19.86 -7.74
C ARG A 160 -4.84 20.03 -7.92
N GLY A 161 -4.36 19.89 -9.14
CA GLY A 161 -2.95 20.02 -9.47
C GLY A 161 -2.13 18.74 -9.33
N LYS A 162 -2.71 17.65 -8.77
CA LYS A 162 -2.09 16.32 -8.69
C LYS A 162 -2.80 15.27 -9.55
N LEU A 163 -3.68 15.70 -10.46
CA LEU A 163 -4.43 14.83 -11.36
C LEU A 163 -3.61 14.29 -12.55
N GLY A 164 -2.42 14.85 -12.83
CA GLY A 164 -1.53 14.36 -13.88
C GLY A 164 -2.12 14.35 -15.31
N GLY A 165 -3.16 15.17 -15.57
CA GLY A 165 -3.87 15.20 -16.85
C GLY A 165 -4.87 14.06 -17.04
N ALA A 166 -5.18 13.27 -16.01
CA ALA A 166 -6.18 12.21 -16.07
C ALA A 166 -7.60 12.76 -16.18
N GLU A 167 -8.43 12.07 -16.95
CA GLU A 167 -9.84 12.35 -17.13
C GLU A 167 -10.70 11.44 -16.23
N ASN A 168 -11.99 11.82 -16.11
CA ASN A 168 -12.90 11.03 -15.30
C ASN A 168 -13.12 9.64 -15.92
N GLY A 169 -12.88 8.61 -15.14
CA GLY A 169 -13.01 7.21 -15.55
C GLY A 169 -11.70 6.56 -15.98
N ASP A 170 -10.61 7.31 -16.13
CA ASP A 170 -9.32 6.74 -16.50
C ASP A 170 -8.77 5.77 -15.46
N LYS A 171 -8.12 4.72 -15.94
CA LYS A 171 -7.20 3.90 -15.17
C LYS A 171 -5.90 4.66 -14.93
N VAL A 172 -5.50 4.72 -13.68
CA VAL A 172 -4.33 5.52 -13.26
C VAL A 172 -3.46 4.76 -12.27
N VAL A 173 -2.19 5.13 -12.23
CA VAL A 173 -1.30 4.85 -11.11
C VAL A 173 -1.29 6.07 -10.21
N VAL A 174 -1.66 5.89 -8.96
CA VAL A 174 -1.64 6.93 -7.93
C VAL A 174 -0.61 6.60 -6.86
N LYS A 175 0.25 7.55 -6.57
CA LYS A 175 1.21 7.47 -5.46
C LYS A 175 0.59 8.11 -4.22
N MET A 176 0.54 7.35 -3.13
CA MET A 176 0.11 7.86 -1.84
C MET A 176 1.21 8.77 -1.26
N VAL A 177 0.86 10.03 -1.00
CA VAL A 177 1.79 11.06 -0.50
C VAL A 177 1.72 11.15 1.02
N GLU A 178 0.52 11.20 1.58
CA GLU A 178 0.31 11.35 3.01
C GLU A 178 -1.01 10.72 3.46
N TRP A 179 -1.00 10.13 4.65
CA TRP A 179 -2.21 9.72 5.34
C TRP A 179 -2.21 10.28 6.76
N ARG A 180 -2.91 11.39 6.96
CA ARG A 180 -2.95 12.06 8.27
C ARG A 180 -3.83 11.30 9.24
N ALA A 181 -3.38 11.24 10.49
CA ALA A 181 -4.13 10.60 11.56
C ALA A 181 -5.52 11.24 11.73
N GLY A 182 -6.57 10.40 11.58
CA GLY A 182 -7.97 10.83 11.70
C GLY A 182 -8.64 11.18 10.38
N GLU A 183 -7.92 11.25 9.27
CA GLU A 183 -8.50 11.38 7.93
C GLU A 183 -8.98 10.03 7.41
N LYS A 184 -10.13 10.03 6.74
CA LYS A 184 -10.73 8.81 6.19
C LYS A 184 -9.95 8.32 4.97
N ASN A 185 -9.48 9.23 4.14
CA ASN A 185 -8.85 8.98 2.86
C ASN A 185 -7.42 9.51 2.87
N PRO A 186 -6.42 8.73 2.40
CA PRO A 186 -5.08 9.26 2.16
C PRO A 186 -5.08 10.24 0.99
N GLU A 187 -4.14 11.18 1.00
CA GLU A 187 -3.86 12.06 -0.12
C GLU A 187 -2.86 11.39 -1.07
N GLY A 188 -3.14 11.47 -2.38
CA GLY A 188 -2.29 10.93 -3.42
C GLY A 188 -2.05 11.89 -4.57
N GLU A 189 -1.14 11.48 -5.45
CA GLU A 189 -0.80 12.15 -6.70
C GLU A 189 -0.83 11.12 -7.82
N ILE A 190 -1.50 11.44 -8.94
CA ILE A 190 -1.47 10.58 -10.11
C ILE A 190 -0.10 10.73 -10.78
N THR A 191 0.65 9.64 -10.77
CA THR A 191 1.98 9.56 -11.39
C THR A 191 1.91 9.15 -12.85
N ARG A 192 0.82 8.43 -13.22
CA ARG A 192 0.62 7.97 -14.59
C ARG A 192 -0.85 7.74 -14.92
N VAL A 193 -1.22 8.08 -16.15
CA VAL A 193 -2.48 7.68 -16.79
C VAL A 193 -2.21 6.45 -17.64
N LEU A 194 -2.98 5.37 -17.42
CA LEU A 194 -2.83 4.11 -18.15
C LEU A 194 -3.76 4.04 -19.35
N GLY A 195 -4.87 4.77 -19.33
CA GLY A 195 -5.85 4.86 -20.41
C GLY A 195 -7.27 4.50 -19.97
N ALA A 196 -8.15 4.29 -20.95
CA ALA A 196 -9.54 3.94 -20.69
C ALA A 196 -9.68 2.48 -20.21
N PRO A 197 -10.56 2.22 -19.22
CA PRO A 197 -10.84 0.86 -18.77
C PRO A 197 -11.36 -0.03 -19.88
N GLY A 198 -10.91 -1.29 -19.92
CA GLY A 198 -11.34 -2.30 -20.90
C GLY A 198 -10.52 -2.30 -22.19
N GLU A 199 -9.62 -1.37 -22.40
CA GLU A 199 -8.63 -1.45 -23.46
C GLU A 199 -7.54 -2.45 -23.11
N HIS A 200 -7.16 -3.31 -24.06
CA HIS A 200 -6.22 -4.41 -23.81
C HIS A 200 -4.88 -3.95 -23.23
N GLU A 201 -4.28 -2.92 -23.81
CA GLU A 201 -3.03 -2.31 -23.34
C GLU A 201 -3.17 -1.75 -21.91
N THR A 202 -4.27 -1.03 -21.65
CA THR A 202 -4.58 -0.46 -20.35
C THR A 202 -4.69 -1.53 -19.27
N GLU A 203 -5.37 -2.65 -19.55
CA GLU A 203 -5.53 -3.74 -18.59
C GLU A 203 -4.19 -4.45 -18.33
N ILE A 204 -3.37 -4.68 -19.35
CA ILE A 204 -2.03 -5.27 -19.19
C ILE A 204 -1.14 -4.35 -18.36
N HIS A 205 -1.06 -3.07 -18.71
CA HIS A 205 -0.26 -2.09 -17.97
C HIS A 205 -0.74 -1.94 -16.51
N SER A 206 -2.06 -2.03 -16.28
CA SER A 206 -2.64 -2.03 -14.95
C SER A 206 -2.15 -3.22 -14.11
N ILE A 207 -2.12 -4.42 -14.69
CA ILE A 207 -1.61 -5.63 -14.03
C ILE A 207 -0.11 -5.49 -13.74
N LEU A 208 0.68 -5.05 -14.72
CA LEU A 208 2.13 -4.89 -14.52
C LEU A 208 2.43 -3.88 -13.43
N ALA A 209 1.78 -2.70 -13.46
CA ALA A 209 1.93 -1.67 -12.44
C ALA A 209 1.48 -2.18 -11.06
N GLU A 210 0.38 -2.93 -10.99
CA GLU A 210 -0.13 -3.52 -9.74
C GLU A 210 0.87 -4.48 -9.10
N TYR A 211 1.69 -5.17 -9.88
CA TYR A 211 2.73 -6.07 -9.36
C TYR A 211 4.11 -5.40 -9.25
N GLY A 212 4.22 -4.09 -9.55
CA GLY A 212 5.49 -3.37 -9.55
C GLY A 212 6.45 -3.85 -10.64
N LEU A 213 5.91 -4.40 -11.72
CA LEU A 213 6.70 -4.84 -12.88
C LEU A 213 6.88 -3.66 -13.85
N PRO A 214 8.04 -3.56 -14.51
CA PRO A 214 8.25 -2.56 -15.55
C PRO A 214 7.30 -2.82 -16.73
N TYR A 215 6.68 -1.78 -17.23
CA TYR A 215 5.75 -1.83 -18.36
C TYR A 215 6.10 -0.81 -19.46
N ASN A 216 7.23 -0.15 -19.31
CA ASN A 216 7.89 0.63 -20.36
C ASN A 216 9.35 0.21 -20.43
N PHE A 217 9.92 0.28 -21.61
CA PHE A 217 11.35 0.15 -21.75
C PHE A 217 12.05 1.43 -21.26
N PRO A 218 13.31 1.34 -20.78
CA PRO A 218 14.14 2.53 -20.55
C PRO A 218 14.29 3.33 -21.83
N GLU A 219 14.35 4.67 -21.72
CA GLU A 219 14.50 5.57 -22.88
C GLU A 219 15.70 5.22 -23.77
N GLU A 220 16.79 4.73 -23.17
CA GLU A 220 17.99 4.31 -23.91
C GLU A 220 17.69 3.11 -24.82
N VAL A 221 16.85 2.17 -24.36
CA VAL A 221 16.45 0.97 -25.12
C VAL A 221 15.48 1.36 -26.26
N GLU A 222 14.53 2.24 -25.98
CA GLU A 222 13.61 2.76 -27.01
C GLU A 222 14.39 3.51 -28.11
N LYS A 223 15.32 4.37 -27.71
CA LYS A 223 16.18 5.08 -28.65
C LYS A 223 17.03 4.14 -29.49
N GLU A 224 17.65 3.12 -28.87
CA GLU A 224 18.44 2.11 -29.61
C GLU A 224 17.55 1.33 -30.60
N ALA A 225 16.33 0.99 -30.20
CA ALA A 225 15.37 0.32 -31.09
C ALA A 225 14.95 1.21 -32.28
N ASP A 226 14.71 2.49 -32.04
CA ASP A 226 14.38 3.46 -33.10
C ASP A 226 15.53 3.72 -34.08
N GLU A 227 16.78 3.60 -33.62
CA GLU A 227 17.99 3.73 -34.44
C GLU A 227 18.29 2.47 -35.30
N ILE A 228 17.61 1.34 -35.03
CA ILE A 228 17.79 0.12 -35.83
C ILE A 228 17.25 0.34 -37.25
N ASP A 229 18.13 0.19 -38.22
CA ASP A 229 17.73 0.22 -39.62
C ASP A 229 16.88 -1.01 -39.97
N GLN A 230 15.62 -0.77 -40.30
CA GLN A 230 14.66 -1.81 -40.66
C GLN A 230 14.82 -2.31 -42.11
N GLN A 231 15.70 -1.71 -42.89
CA GLN A 231 15.91 -2.10 -44.28
C GLN A 231 16.98 -3.20 -44.38
N ILE A 232 16.64 -4.25 -45.15
CA ILE A 232 17.62 -5.29 -45.48
C ILE A 232 18.41 -4.80 -46.69
N HIS A 233 19.62 -4.32 -46.49
CA HIS A 233 20.49 -3.81 -47.52
C HIS A 233 21.05 -4.91 -48.40
N GLU A 234 21.33 -4.60 -49.65
CA GLU A 234 21.92 -5.55 -50.61
C GLU A 234 23.28 -6.12 -50.12
N SER A 235 24.04 -5.32 -49.40
CA SER A 235 25.29 -5.75 -48.78
C SER A 235 25.11 -6.89 -47.75
N GLU A 236 23.96 -6.91 -47.06
CA GLU A 236 23.61 -7.99 -46.13
C GLU A 236 23.08 -9.22 -46.89
N VAL A 237 22.27 -9.01 -47.92
CA VAL A 237 21.79 -10.09 -48.80
C VAL A 237 22.95 -10.82 -49.44
N ALA A 238 23.99 -10.10 -49.92
CA ALA A 238 25.16 -10.68 -50.54
C ALA A 238 26.02 -11.60 -49.61
N LYS A 239 25.91 -11.42 -48.29
CA LYS A 239 26.58 -12.27 -47.30
C LYS A 239 25.84 -13.58 -47.04
N ARG A 240 24.56 -13.68 -47.42
CA ARG A 240 23.69 -14.80 -47.12
C ARG A 240 23.61 -15.78 -48.28
N ARG A 241 23.38 -17.09 -47.96
CA ARG A 241 23.07 -18.08 -48.96
C ARG A 241 21.69 -17.82 -49.58
N ASP A 242 21.64 -17.74 -50.92
CA ASP A 242 20.35 -17.58 -51.63
C ASP A 242 19.60 -18.93 -51.66
N MET A 243 18.51 -18.99 -50.90
CA MET A 243 17.63 -20.15 -50.77
C MET A 243 16.38 -20.06 -51.67
N ARG A 244 16.19 -18.99 -52.49
CA ARG A 244 14.95 -18.75 -53.27
C ARG A 244 14.67 -19.81 -54.31
N LYS A 245 15.64 -20.60 -54.73
CA LYS A 245 15.51 -21.71 -55.69
C LYS A 245 15.39 -23.08 -55.00
N ILE A 246 15.43 -23.16 -53.70
CA ILE A 246 15.36 -24.37 -52.91
C ILE A 246 13.94 -24.47 -52.32
N CYS A 247 13.36 -25.67 -52.37
CA CYS A 247 12.08 -25.89 -51.73
C CYS A 247 12.26 -25.71 -50.22
N THR A 248 11.68 -24.65 -49.67
CA THR A 248 11.75 -24.31 -48.27
C THR A 248 10.34 -24.13 -47.72
N PHE A 249 10.04 -24.77 -46.61
CA PHE A 249 8.72 -24.74 -45.99
C PHE A 249 8.81 -24.73 -44.48
N THR A 250 7.77 -24.20 -43.81
CA THR A 250 7.60 -24.25 -42.34
C THR A 250 6.44 -25.19 -42.00
N ILE A 251 6.41 -25.70 -40.78
CA ILE A 251 5.30 -26.52 -40.27
C ILE A 251 4.85 -25.88 -38.97
N ASP A 252 3.88 -24.99 -39.06
CA ASP A 252 3.39 -24.16 -37.97
C ASP A 252 1.90 -24.41 -37.70
N PRO A 253 1.42 -24.13 -36.50
CA PRO A 253 -0.02 -24.08 -36.22
C PRO A 253 -0.74 -23.11 -37.17
N LYS A 254 -2.02 -23.37 -37.47
CA LYS A 254 -2.82 -22.58 -38.41
C LYS A 254 -2.92 -21.08 -38.05
N ASP A 255 -2.79 -20.76 -36.77
CA ASP A 255 -2.90 -19.44 -36.17
C ASP A 255 -1.54 -18.83 -35.79
N ALA A 256 -0.43 -19.44 -36.21
CA ALA A 256 0.90 -18.88 -35.99
C ALA A 256 1.04 -17.54 -36.70
N LYS A 257 1.61 -16.54 -35.98
CA LYS A 257 1.81 -15.17 -36.50
C LYS A 257 3.24 -14.95 -36.97
N ASP A 258 4.15 -15.78 -36.55
CA ASP A 258 5.59 -15.78 -36.87
C ASP A 258 6.06 -17.20 -37.18
N PHE A 259 7.01 -17.30 -38.11
CA PHE A 259 7.56 -18.55 -38.59
C PHE A 259 9.05 -18.58 -38.33
N ASP A 260 9.44 -19.26 -37.25
CA ASP A 260 10.82 -19.23 -36.75
C ASP A 260 11.71 -20.25 -37.49
N ASP A 261 11.24 -21.48 -37.63
CA ASP A 261 12.00 -22.59 -38.20
C ASP A 261 11.52 -22.96 -39.62
N ALA A 262 12.47 -23.19 -40.50
CA ALA A 262 12.16 -23.65 -41.88
C ALA A 262 13.03 -24.86 -42.25
N LEU A 263 12.42 -25.78 -42.99
CA LEU A 263 13.07 -26.93 -43.59
C LEU A 263 13.34 -26.69 -45.07
N SER A 264 14.54 -27.01 -45.52
CA SER A 264 14.92 -26.91 -46.94
C SER A 264 15.36 -28.27 -47.47
N ILE A 265 14.85 -28.67 -48.63
CA ILE A 265 15.15 -29.95 -49.31
C ILE A 265 15.48 -29.73 -50.79
#